data_ffd3965cbb103c4e688e536b52df7259
#
_entry.id   ffd3965cbb103c4e688e536b52df7259
#
_cell.length_a   1.000
_cell.length_b   1.000
_cell.length_c   1.000
_cell.angle_alpha   90.00
_cell.angle_beta   90.00
_cell.angle_gamma   90.00
#
_symmetry.space_group_name_H-M   'P 1'
#
loop_
_entity.id
_entity.type
_entity.pdbx_description
1 polymer ?
#
loop_
_entity_poly.entity_id
_entity_poly.type
_entity_poly.pdbx_seq_one_letter_code
_entity_poly.pdbx_strand_id
1 'polypeptide(L)'
;MPIADIKKNMETKMDQSIAAFTNTLTKIRTGRANPALLDTVQVDYYGSLVPINQVANVSLLDARTISVQPWEKSMAAKIEKAIRDSDLGLNPSAMGELIRVPLPPMTEERRKELTKVVRSEGENAKVAIRNLRRDANEAVKKLVKDKEASEDDQKRAEADIQKVTDKHIADIDKLIAGKEQEIMAV
;
A
#
# COMPACT_ATOMS: atom_id res chain seq x y z
N MET A 1 -29.86 12.88 -13.50
CA MET A 1 -28.50 13.26 -13.04
C MET A 1 -27.76 13.89 -14.21
N PRO A 2 -27.27 15.12 -14.08
CA PRO A 2 -26.51 15.78 -15.17
C PRO A 2 -25.24 15.02 -15.53
N ILE A 3 -24.81 15.15 -16.79
CA ILE A 3 -23.55 14.53 -17.27
C ILE A 3 -22.36 14.92 -16.39
N ALA A 4 -22.28 16.20 -15.98
CA ALA A 4 -21.21 16.67 -15.11
C ALA A 4 -21.13 15.88 -13.79
N ASP A 5 -22.28 15.54 -13.22
CA ASP A 5 -22.34 14.76 -11.96
C ASP A 5 -21.93 13.30 -12.21
N ILE A 6 -22.32 12.72 -13.34
CA ILE A 6 -21.91 11.36 -13.73
C ILE A 6 -20.39 11.28 -13.83
N LYS A 7 -19.76 12.25 -14.52
CA LYS A 7 -18.30 12.31 -14.66
C LYS A 7 -17.61 12.51 -13.32
N LYS A 8 -18.11 13.41 -12.50
CA LYS A 8 -17.54 13.70 -11.17
C LYS A 8 -17.64 12.48 -10.24
N ASN A 9 -18.80 11.83 -10.20
CA ASN A 9 -18.99 10.64 -9.38
C ASN A 9 -18.08 9.50 -9.83
N MET A 10 -17.93 9.31 -11.14
CA MET A 10 -17.00 8.32 -11.69
C MET A 10 -15.57 8.61 -11.26
N GLU A 11 -15.10 9.84 -11.43
CA GLU A 11 -13.74 10.24 -11.06
C GLU A 11 -13.48 10.05 -9.58
N THR A 12 -14.42 10.44 -8.72
CA THR A 12 -14.31 10.25 -7.27
C THR A 12 -14.16 8.77 -6.91
N LYS A 13 -14.96 7.91 -7.54
CA LYS A 13 -14.88 6.45 -7.32
C LYS A 13 -13.58 5.86 -7.87
N MET A 14 -13.10 6.36 -9.00
CA MET A 14 -11.80 5.96 -9.55
C MET A 14 -10.66 6.35 -8.62
N ASP A 15 -10.69 7.55 -8.06
CA ASP A 15 -9.70 8.00 -7.08
C ASP A 15 -9.73 7.13 -5.82
N GLN A 16 -10.91 6.74 -5.35
CA GLN A 16 -11.06 5.81 -4.23
C GLN A 16 -10.47 4.44 -4.55
N SER A 17 -10.67 3.94 -5.77
CA SER A 17 -10.10 2.67 -6.22
C SER A 17 -8.57 2.71 -6.25
N ILE A 18 -7.98 3.82 -6.69
CA ILE A 18 -6.53 4.01 -6.67
C ILE A 18 -6.01 4.08 -5.24
N ALA A 19 -6.70 4.79 -4.35
CA ALA A 19 -6.33 4.85 -2.93
C ALA A 19 -6.37 3.46 -2.28
N ALA A 20 -7.39 2.66 -2.58
CA ALA A 20 -7.49 1.29 -2.11
C ALA A 20 -6.35 0.41 -2.64
N PHE A 21 -6.01 0.55 -3.91
CA PHE A 21 -4.88 -0.17 -4.52
C PHE A 21 -3.55 0.24 -3.87
N THR A 22 -3.32 1.53 -3.68
CA THR A 22 -2.13 2.04 -2.99
C THR A 22 -2.00 1.44 -1.60
N ASN A 23 -3.11 1.38 -0.86
CA ASN A 23 -3.13 0.75 0.46
C ASN A 23 -2.81 -0.74 0.41
N THR A 24 -3.33 -1.46 -0.59
CA THR A 24 -3.01 -2.87 -0.81
C THR A 24 -1.51 -3.05 -1.07
N LEU A 25 -0.90 -2.18 -1.88
CA LEU A 25 0.53 -2.23 -2.16
C LEU A 25 1.38 -2.00 -0.92
N THR A 26 0.96 -1.13 0.01
CA THR A 26 1.72 -0.88 1.24
C THR A 26 1.79 -2.11 2.15
N LYS A 27 0.83 -3.02 2.03
CA LYS A 27 0.80 -4.27 2.80
C LYS A 27 1.70 -5.36 2.23
N ILE A 28 2.18 -5.20 1.00
CA ILE A 28 3.09 -6.15 0.37
C ILE A 28 4.52 -5.89 0.85
N ARG A 29 5.13 -6.90 1.46
CA ARG A 29 6.50 -6.80 1.97
C ARG A 29 7.48 -6.77 0.80
N THR A 30 8.32 -5.74 0.78
CA THR A 30 9.33 -5.56 -0.27
C THR A 30 10.75 -5.94 0.16
N GLY A 31 10.92 -6.42 1.39
CA GLY A 31 12.24 -6.65 1.98
C GLY A 31 12.90 -5.38 2.48
N ARG A 32 12.31 -4.21 2.27
CA ARG A 32 12.77 -2.96 2.89
C ARG A 32 12.35 -2.90 4.34
N ALA A 33 13.26 -2.45 5.18
CA ALA A 33 12.97 -2.22 6.58
C ALA A 33 11.96 -1.06 6.73
N ASN A 34 10.97 -1.27 7.59
CA ASN A 34 9.99 -0.26 7.94
C ASN A 34 9.76 -0.34 9.45
N PRO A 35 9.93 0.75 10.21
CA PRO A 35 9.69 0.75 11.65
C PRO A 35 8.33 0.20 12.04
N ALA A 36 7.31 0.39 11.20
CA ALA A 36 5.95 -0.13 11.43
C ALA A 36 5.88 -1.66 11.52
N LEU A 37 6.89 -2.40 11.05
CA LEU A 37 6.95 -3.86 11.21
C LEU A 37 6.95 -4.28 12.68
N LEU A 38 7.47 -3.45 13.56
CA LEU A 38 7.54 -3.72 14.98
C LEU A 38 6.33 -3.22 15.77
N ASP A 39 5.34 -2.60 15.14
CA ASP A 39 4.16 -2.05 15.81
C ASP A 39 3.35 -3.12 16.54
N THR A 40 3.40 -4.37 16.07
CA THR A 40 2.69 -5.50 16.69
C THR A 40 3.48 -6.13 17.85
N VAL A 41 4.73 -5.76 18.03
CA VAL A 41 5.58 -6.30 19.10
C VAL A 41 5.20 -5.65 20.42
N GLN A 42 4.90 -6.48 21.41
CA GLN A 42 4.59 -6.02 22.76
C GLN A 42 5.70 -6.43 23.72
N VAL A 43 6.08 -5.52 24.59
CA VAL A 43 7.16 -5.69 25.55
C VAL A 43 6.58 -5.71 26.97
N ASP A 44 7.07 -6.63 27.80
CA ASP A 44 6.70 -6.66 29.20
C ASP A 44 7.42 -5.51 29.92
N TYR A 45 6.65 -4.48 30.26
CA TYR A 45 7.11 -3.32 31.01
C TYR A 45 6.55 -3.37 32.43
N TYR A 46 7.36 -3.86 33.36
CA TYR A 46 6.99 -4.00 34.77
C TYR A 46 5.65 -4.72 35.01
N GLY A 47 5.44 -5.81 34.28
CA GLY A 47 4.24 -6.64 34.41
C GLY A 47 3.11 -6.28 33.46
N SER A 48 3.23 -5.22 32.69
CA SER A 48 2.23 -4.81 31.69
C SER A 48 2.80 -4.94 30.29
N LEU A 49 2.03 -5.52 29.37
CA LEU A 49 2.40 -5.56 27.96
C LEU A 49 2.10 -4.21 27.30
N VAL A 50 3.13 -3.56 26.76
CA VAL A 50 3.01 -2.28 26.06
C VAL A 50 3.62 -2.36 24.67
N PRO A 51 3.16 -1.56 23.72
CA PRO A 51 3.81 -1.50 22.40
C PRO A 51 5.27 -1.07 22.51
N ILE A 52 6.10 -1.61 21.62
CA ILE A 52 7.55 -1.35 21.64
C ILE A 52 7.88 0.15 21.53
N ASN A 53 7.08 0.92 20.79
CA ASN A 53 7.30 2.36 20.61
C ASN A 53 7.05 3.19 21.89
N GLN A 54 6.48 2.60 22.93
CA GLN A 54 6.30 3.23 24.25
C GLN A 54 7.48 3.01 25.20
N VAL A 55 8.43 2.17 24.83
CA VAL A 55 9.61 1.86 25.65
C VAL A 55 10.93 2.09 24.92
N ALA A 56 10.88 2.39 23.63
CA ALA A 56 12.06 2.59 22.80
C ALA A 56 11.75 3.51 21.61
N ASN A 57 12.81 4.13 21.08
CA ASN A 57 12.74 4.79 19.78
C ASN A 57 13.01 3.77 18.69
N VAL A 58 12.07 3.63 17.76
CA VAL A 58 12.16 2.74 16.61
C VAL A 58 12.37 3.59 15.35
N SER A 59 13.47 3.35 14.65
CA SER A 59 13.83 4.11 13.46
C SER A 59 14.54 3.19 12.46
N LEU A 60 14.88 3.72 11.28
CA LEU A 60 15.69 3.00 10.30
C LEU A 60 17.15 3.33 10.50
N LEU A 61 18.01 2.30 10.56
CA LEU A 61 19.44 2.48 10.51
C LEU A 61 19.92 2.51 9.05
N ASP A 62 19.39 1.61 8.25
CA ASP A 62 19.61 1.55 6.80
C ASP A 62 18.39 0.90 6.12
N ALA A 63 18.47 0.65 4.80
CA ALA A 63 17.36 0.11 4.03
C ALA A 63 16.88 -1.29 4.49
N ARG A 64 17.70 -2.02 5.25
CA ARG A 64 17.43 -3.41 5.68
C ARG A 64 17.54 -3.62 7.18
N THR A 65 17.82 -2.59 7.94
CA THR A 65 18.04 -2.70 9.37
C THR A 65 17.20 -1.70 10.14
N ILE A 66 16.43 -2.18 11.09
CA ILE A 66 15.66 -1.34 12.01
C ILE A 66 16.55 -1.10 13.24
N SER A 67 16.57 0.12 13.71
CA SER A 67 17.25 0.53 14.93
C SER A 67 16.23 0.69 16.04
N VAL A 68 16.46 0.02 17.15
CA VAL A 68 15.64 0.12 18.36
C VAL A 68 16.52 0.60 19.51
N GLN A 69 16.24 1.80 19.98
CA GLN A 69 16.99 2.38 21.09
C GLN A 69 16.11 2.43 22.33
N PRO A 70 16.35 1.56 23.33
CA PRO A 70 15.59 1.58 24.58
C PRO A 70 15.77 2.90 25.32
N TRP A 71 14.71 3.42 25.89
CA TRP A 71 14.80 4.61 26.75
C TRP A 71 15.43 4.27 28.11
N GLU A 72 15.18 3.05 28.60
CA GLU A 72 15.79 2.52 29.82
C GLU A 72 16.73 1.38 29.46
N LYS A 73 17.99 1.47 29.85
CA LYS A 73 19.00 0.43 29.59
C LYS A 73 18.61 -0.94 30.16
N SER A 74 17.90 -0.95 31.27
CA SER A 74 17.43 -2.18 31.92
C SER A 74 16.39 -2.93 31.09
N MET A 75 15.75 -2.25 30.14
CA MET A 75 14.74 -2.85 29.29
C MET A 75 15.30 -3.48 28.01
N ALA A 76 16.57 -3.25 27.67
CA ALA A 76 17.17 -3.72 26.44
C ALA A 76 17.01 -5.23 26.22
N ALA A 77 17.28 -6.03 27.23
CA ALA A 77 17.16 -7.49 27.15
C ALA A 77 15.71 -7.95 26.94
N LYS A 78 14.75 -7.30 27.57
CA LYS A 78 13.33 -7.61 27.43
C LYS A 78 12.80 -7.23 26.06
N ILE A 79 13.25 -6.08 25.52
CA ILE A 79 12.89 -5.62 24.17
C ILE A 79 13.46 -6.59 23.13
N GLU A 80 14.74 -6.96 23.26
CA GLU A 80 15.39 -7.92 22.38
C GLU A 80 14.65 -9.26 22.37
N LYS A 81 14.32 -9.77 23.54
CA LYS A 81 13.57 -11.02 23.69
C LYS A 81 12.19 -10.94 23.05
N ALA A 82 11.48 -9.83 23.27
CA ALA A 82 10.15 -9.62 22.69
C ALA A 82 10.19 -9.63 21.15
N ILE A 83 11.20 -9.02 20.55
CA ILE A 83 11.39 -9.04 19.09
C ILE A 83 11.72 -10.45 18.60
N ARG A 84 12.62 -11.14 19.31
CA ARG A 84 13.02 -12.51 18.95
C ARG A 84 11.87 -13.50 19.02
N ASP A 85 11.04 -13.40 20.04
CA ASP A 85 9.91 -14.30 20.28
C ASP A 85 8.68 -13.92 19.45
N SER A 86 8.71 -12.81 18.72
CA SER A 86 7.62 -12.41 17.84
C SER A 86 7.52 -13.33 16.62
N ASP A 87 6.32 -13.38 16.01
CA ASP A 87 6.07 -14.19 14.81
C ASP A 87 6.71 -13.60 13.54
N LEU A 88 7.49 -12.53 13.68
CA LEU A 88 8.09 -11.83 12.54
C LEU A 88 9.35 -12.52 12.00
N GLY A 89 9.93 -13.48 12.73
CA GLY A 89 11.13 -14.19 12.28
C GLY A 89 12.37 -13.33 12.24
N LEU A 90 12.49 -12.34 13.13
CA LEU A 90 13.60 -11.41 13.19
C LEU A 90 14.66 -11.84 14.21
N ASN A 91 15.92 -11.52 13.92
CA ASN A 91 17.05 -11.80 14.78
C ASN A 91 17.65 -10.48 15.30
N PRO A 92 17.15 -9.95 16.43
CA PRO A 92 17.72 -8.73 16.99
C PRO A 92 19.12 -8.99 17.57
N SER A 93 19.98 -8.00 17.47
CA SER A 93 21.34 -8.04 18.00
C SER A 93 21.60 -6.76 18.80
N ALA A 94 21.94 -6.93 20.08
CA ALA A 94 22.27 -5.79 20.94
C ALA A 94 23.71 -5.37 20.68
N MET A 95 23.91 -4.09 20.39
CA MET A 95 25.24 -3.47 20.29
C MET A 95 25.27 -2.23 21.19
N GLY A 96 25.80 -2.40 22.39
CA GLY A 96 25.79 -1.34 23.40
C GLY A 96 24.36 -1.00 23.83
N GLU A 97 23.95 0.25 23.64
CA GLU A 97 22.60 0.72 23.98
C GLU A 97 21.62 0.57 22.82
N LEU A 98 22.09 0.15 21.63
CA LEU A 98 21.29 0.06 20.42
C LEU A 98 21.01 -1.40 20.09
N ILE A 99 19.76 -1.70 19.77
CA ILE A 99 19.35 -3.00 19.25
C ILE A 99 19.21 -2.88 17.76
N ARG A 100 19.96 -3.68 17.02
CA ARG A 100 19.87 -3.76 15.56
C ARG A 100 18.97 -4.93 15.18
N VAL A 101 18.00 -4.66 14.32
CA VAL A 101 17.08 -5.68 13.81
C VAL A 101 17.26 -5.77 12.30
N PRO A 102 18.21 -6.60 11.82
CA PRO A 102 18.37 -6.78 10.39
C PRO A 102 17.24 -7.63 9.83
N LEU A 103 16.75 -7.25 8.65
CA LEU A 103 15.77 -8.05 7.92
C LEU A 103 16.51 -9.09 7.07
N PRO A 104 15.99 -10.33 6.99
CA PRO A 104 16.57 -11.32 6.11
C PRO A 104 16.44 -10.87 4.64
N PRO A 105 17.45 -11.14 3.80
CA PRO A 105 17.33 -10.84 2.39
C PRO A 105 16.24 -11.68 1.73
N MET A 106 15.47 -11.07 0.83
CA MET A 106 14.50 -11.82 0.05
C MET A 106 15.19 -12.69 -0.99
N THR A 107 14.72 -13.92 -1.14
CA THR A 107 15.16 -14.81 -2.20
C THR A 107 14.64 -14.32 -3.55
N GLU A 108 15.32 -14.69 -4.64
CA GLU A 108 14.85 -14.37 -5.99
C GLU A 108 13.47 -14.96 -6.27
N GLU A 109 13.19 -16.16 -5.77
CA GLU A 109 11.89 -16.81 -5.89
C GLU A 109 10.79 -16.00 -5.21
N ARG A 110 11.05 -15.49 -4.01
CA ARG A 110 10.09 -14.66 -3.28
C ARG A 110 9.83 -13.34 -3.99
N ARG A 111 10.85 -12.72 -4.59
CA ARG A 111 10.70 -11.52 -5.40
C ARG A 111 9.79 -11.76 -6.60
N LYS A 112 9.96 -12.89 -7.29
CA LYS A 112 9.12 -13.27 -8.42
C LYS A 112 7.66 -13.47 -8.00
N GLU A 113 7.43 -14.14 -6.87
CA GLU A 113 6.08 -14.34 -6.33
C GLU A 113 5.42 -13.00 -6.00
N LEU A 114 6.14 -12.09 -5.35
CA LEU A 114 5.62 -10.77 -4.99
C LEU A 114 5.32 -9.93 -6.23
N THR A 115 6.15 -10.00 -7.26
CA THR A 115 5.89 -9.33 -8.53
C THR A 115 4.60 -9.82 -9.17
N LYS A 116 4.34 -11.12 -9.13
CA LYS A 116 3.07 -11.69 -9.62
C LYS A 116 1.89 -11.18 -8.83
N VAL A 117 2.01 -11.09 -7.50
CA VAL A 117 0.96 -10.56 -6.63
C VAL A 117 0.68 -9.10 -6.97
N VAL A 118 1.72 -8.28 -7.13
CA VAL A 118 1.56 -6.86 -7.50
C VAL A 118 0.83 -6.72 -8.83
N ARG A 119 1.20 -7.49 -9.83
CA ARG A 119 0.55 -7.45 -11.16
C ARG A 119 -0.89 -7.91 -11.11
N SER A 120 -1.17 -8.96 -10.34
CA SER A 120 -2.54 -9.47 -10.16
C SER A 120 -3.43 -8.43 -9.49
N GLU A 121 -2.95 -7.81 -8.41
CA GLU A 121 -3.68 -6.74 -7.73
C GLU A 121 -3.85 -5.52 -8.64
N GLY A 122 -2.85 -5.22 -9.46
CA GLY A 122 -2.92 -4.15 -10.46
C GLY A 122 -3.99 -4.40 -11.52
N GLU A 123 -4.10 -5.63 -12.03
CA GLU A 123 -5.16 -6.00 -12.97
C GLU A 123 -6.54 -5.88 -12.34
N ASN A 124 -6.70 -6.31 -11.09
CA ASN A 124 -7.95 -6.15 -10.36
C ASN A 124 -8.34 -4.66 -10.23
N ALA A 125 -7.37 -3.80 -9.94
CA ALA A 125 -7.60 -2.37 -9.87
C ALA A 125 -8.02 -1.79 -11.23
N LYS A 126 -7.37 -2.21 -12.31
CA LYS A 126 -7.73 -1.78 -13.69
C LYS A 126 -9.13 -2.23 -14.07
N VAL A 127 -9.52 -3.44 -13.71
CA VAL A 127 -10.88 -3.96 -13.93
C VAL A 127 -11.90 -3.07 -13.22
N ALA A 128 -11.65 -2.69 -11.98
CA ALA A 128 -12.52 -1.77 -11.24
C ALA A 128 -12.67 -0.42 -11.95
N ILE A 129 -11.57 0.14 -12.46
CA ILE A 129 -11.59 1.40 -13.23
C ILE A 129 -12.43 1.24 -14.51
N ARG A 130 -12.23 0.16 -15.25
CA ARG A 130 -13.00 -0.11 -16.48
C ARG A 130 -14.49 -0.30 -16.21
N ASN A 131 -14.85 -0.93 -15.11
CA ASN A 131 -16.25 -1.09 -14.71
C ASN A 131 -16.89 0.26 -14.40
N LEU A 132 -16.18 1.14 -13.72
CA LEU A 132 -16.66 2.51 -13.44
C LEU A 132 -16.85 3.31 -14.73
N ARG A 133 -15.95 3.17 -15.70
CA ARG A 133 -16.12 3.77 -17.04
C ARG A 133 -17.38 3.25 -17.71
N ARG A 134 -17.58 1.94 -17.70
CA ARG A 134 -18.76 1.30 -18.32
C ARG A 134 -20.04 1.81 -17.71
N ASP A 135 -20.11 1.86 -16.39
CA ASP A 135 -21.28 2.34 -15.66
C ASP A 135 -21.58 3.81 -16.01
N ALA A 136 -20.55 4.65 -16.10
CA ALA A 136 -20.69 6.05 -16.48
C ALA A 136 -21.21 6.20 -17.92
N ASN A 137 -20.68 5.42 -18.86
CA ASN A 137 -21.14 5.42 -20.25
C ASN A 137 -22.58 4.98 -20.38
N GLU A 138 -22.99 3.97 -19.62
CA GLU A 138 -24.38 3.51 -19.60
C GLU A 138 -25.32 4.58 -19.03
N ALA A 139 -24.90 5.27 -17.97
CA ALA A 139 -25.68 6.36 -17.39
C ALA A 139 -25.89 7.51 -18.38
N VAL A 140 -24.85 7.86 -19.16
CA VAL A 140 -24.95 8.87 -20.23
C VAL A 140 -25.88 8.42 -21.34
N LYS A 141 -25.79 7.16 -21.79
CA LYS A 141 -26.71 6.59 -22.78
C LYS A 141 -28.15 6.69 -22.33
N LYS A 142 -28.42 6.42 -21.07
CA LYS A 142 -29.77 6.51 -20.50
C LYS A 142 -30.32 7.94 -20.60
N LEU A 143 -29.49 8.95 -20.32
CA LEU A 143 -29.89 10.35 -20.47
C LEU A 143 -30.30 10.69 -21.92
N VAL A 144 -29.58 10.17 -22.89
CA VAL A 144 -29.91 10.37 -24.32
C VAL A 144 -31.21 9.65 -24.66
N LYS A 145 -31.39 8.43 -24.19
CA LYS A 145 -32.62 7.66 -24.40
C LYS A 145 -33.85 8.36 -23.81
N ASP A 146 -33.68 8.97 -22.64
CA ASP A 146 -34.73 9.71 -21.94
C ASP A 146 -34.90 11.14 -22.46
N LYS A 147 -34.16 11.50 -23.52
CA LYS A 147 -34.18 12.84 -24.16
C LYS A 147 -33.73 13.96 -23.22
N GLU A 148 -32.95 13.64 -22.21
CA GLU A 148 -32.37 14.62 -21.28
C GLU A 148 -31.00 15.14 -21.76
N ALA A 149 -30.39 14.48 -22.76
CA ALA A 149 -29.13 14.87 -23.36
C ALA A 149 -29.16 14.55 -24.88
N SER A 150 -28.32 15.22 -25.65
CA SER A 150 -28.18 14.98 -27.11
C SER A 150 -27.13 13.90 -27.37
N GLU A 151 -27.14 13.37 -28.61
CA GLU A 151 -26.11 12.44 -29.09
C GLU A 151 -24.74 13.10 -29.14
N ASP A 152 -24.66 14.40 -29.43
CA ASP A 152 -23.40 15.15 -29.38
C ASP A 152 -22.87 15.28 -27.98
N ASP A 153 -23.76 15.49 -27.00
CA ASP A 153 -23.39 15.48 -25.57
C ASP A 153 -22.83 14.12 -25.14
N GLN A 154 -23.44 13.02 -25.64
CA GLN A 154 -22.96 11.66 -25.39
C GLN A 154 -21.53 11.46 -25.91
N LYS A 155 -21.27 11.87 -27.16
CA LYS A 155 -19.93 11.73 -27.76
C LYS A 155 -18.88 12.48 -26.97
N ARG A 156 -19.16 13.71 -26.55
CA ARG A 156 -18.25 14.51 -25.74
C ARG A 156 -18.02 13.88 -24.37
N ALA A 157 -19.09 13.43 -23.73
CA ALA A 157 -19.01 12.78 -22.43
C ALA A 157 -18.18 11.48 -22.49
N GLU A 158 -18.43 10.64 -23.49
CA GLU A 158 -17.67 9.39 -23.67
C GLU A 158 -16.17 9.65 -23.92
N ALA A 159 -15.84 10.70 -24.67
CA ALA A 159 -14.45 11.10 -24.89
C ALA A 159 -13.79 11.57 -23.58
N ASP A 160 -14.48 12.36 -22.78
CA ASP A 160 -13.99 12.82 -21.48
C ASP A 160 -13.86 11.67 -20.49
N ILE A 161 -14.83 10.77 -20.43
CA ILE A 161 -14.83 9.57 -19.60
C ILE A 161 -13.64 8.68 -19.97
N GLN A 162 -13.35 8.52 -21.26
CA GLN A 162 -12.20 7.73 -21.72
C GLN A 162 -10.88 8.37 -21.32
N LYS A 163 -10.75 9.69 -21.40
CA LYS A 163 -9.57 10.43 -20.97
C LYS A 163 -9.28 10.23 -19.48
N VAL A 164 -10.30 10.37 -18.65
CA VAL A 164 -10.18 10.17 -17.19
C VAL A 164 -9.82 8.72 -16.89
N THR A 165 -10.42 7.77 -17.60
CA THR A 165 -10.11 6.34 -17.47
C THR A 165 -8.65 6.06 -17.81
N ASP A 166 -8.17 6.57 -18.93
CA ASP A 166 -6.78 6.35 -19.38
C ASP A 166 -5.77 6.92 -18.39
N LYS A 167 -6.06 8.09 -17.83
CA LYS A 167 -5.22 8.70 -16.79
C LYS A 167 -5.12 7.81 -15.55
N HIS A 168 -6.24 7.29 -15.06
CA HIS A 168 -6.27 6.44 -13.87
C HIS A 168 -5.58 5.10 -14.12
N ILE A 169 -5.73 4.51 -15.30
CA ILE A 169 -5.00 3.29 -15.68
C ILE A 169 -3.50 3.55 -15.75
N ALA A 170 -3.07 4.68 -16.29
CA ALA A 170 -1.67 5.07 -16.31
C ALA A 170 -1.10 5.26 -14.90
N ASP A 171 -1.89 5.82 -13.98
CA ASP A 171 -1.50 5.96 -12.58
C ASP A 171 -1.31 4.58 -11.90
N ILE A 172 -2.20 3.62 -12.20
CA ILE A 172 -2.05 2.24 -11.72
C ILE A 172 -0.76 1.61 -12.26
N ASP A 173 -0.47 1.79 -13.54
CA ASP A 173 0.75 1.26 -14.15
C ASP A 173 2.01 1.83 -13.49
N LYS A 174 2.00 3.12 -13.15
CA LYS A 174 3.11 3.76 -12.43
C LYS A 174 3.28 3.18 -11.03
N LEU A 175 2.18 2.93 -10.33
CA LEU A 175 2.22 2.32 -8.99
C LEU A 175 2.78 0.89 -9.05
N ILE A 176 2.38 0.11 -10.06
CA ILE A 176 2.92 -1.24 -10.30
C ILE A 176 4.43 -1.17 -10.53
N ALA A 177 4.87 -0.32 -11.45
CA ALA A 177 6.28 -0.17 -11.78
C ALA A 177 7.11 0.27 -10.58
N GLY A 178 6.61 1.22 -9.80
CA GLY A 178 7.27 1.69 -8.58
C GLY A 178 7.43 0.58 -7.55
N LYS A 179 6.38 -0.20 -7.34
CA LYS A 179 6.42 -1.31 -6.37
C LYS A 179 7.34 -2.44 -6.84
N GLU A 180 7.35 -2.76 -8.12
CA GLU A 180 8.27 -3.74 -8.70
C GLU A 180 9.73 -3.32 -8.52
N GLN A 181 10.03 -2.02 -8.70
CA GLN A 181 11.36 -1.50 -8.44
C GLN A 181 11.76 -1.64 -6.97
N GLU A 182 10.86 -1.35 -6.04
CA GLU A 182 11.11 -1.54 -4.61
C GLU A 182 11.43 -3.00 -4.29
N ILE A 183 10.69 -3.94 -4.87
CA ILE A 183 10.91 -5.38 -4.67
C ILE A 183 12.28 -5.79 -5.21
N MET A 184 12.70 -5.26 -6.34
CA MET A 184 13.96 -5.62 -7.01
C MET A 184 15.18 -4.90 -6.44
N ALA A 185 15.01 -3.77 -5.76
CA ALA A 185 16.09 -2.92 -5.28
C ALA A 185 16.79 -3.43 -4.02
N VAL A 186 16.29 -4.48 -3.40
CA VAL A 186 16.78 -4.96 -2.09
C VAL A 186 17.51 -6.29 -2.18
#